data_8a726905afb0154b956c53d144191f6f
#
_entry.id   8a726905afb0154b956c53d144191f6f
#
_cell.length_a   1.000
_cell.length_b   1.000
_cell.length_c   1.000
_cell.angle_alpha   90.00
_cell.angle_beta   90.00
_cell.angle_gamma   90.00
#
_symmetry.space_group_name_H-M   'P 1'
#
loop_
_entity.id
_entity.type
_entity.pdbx_description
1 polymer ?
#
loop_
_entity_poly.entity_id
_entity_poly.type
_entity_poly.pdbx_seq_one_letter_code
_entity_poly.pdbx_strand_id
1 'polypeptide(L)'
;MKEIVAECKSFKKSHVCRIDDFLEDAQAKVLSPKRYLTWLQKKVDNTRCGFFRKPYLEKMVRFLDKMGKRDEAIAAMEANKDKDDELRLVYVDMLTEWKMYDEALKVADIDNLTRAGLYGYSGKILAILDLINDRDKTIEVCKAQFKKTDRKQVYYDRLQKEMTKEEWDAFIDDTIRDADEVFVHDYDDVEAQIYMERKMYDHLVKFCMHTSYNAEENLEKYAKYMSEADQRLVAQDIIERMKRRAPECKRGDDYDHFAGWIRRLYNSSPECEKIAREVAEEILKENPNKAFRRMFERIGVM
;
A
#
# COMPACT_ATOMS: atom_id res chain seq x y z
N MET A 1 36.87 -28.80 -7.40
CA MET A 1 35.95 -27.99 -6.56
C MET A 1 36.55 -26.66 -6.08
N LYS A 2 37.80 -26.59 -5.56
CA LYS A 2 38.44 -25.31 -5.20
C LYS A 2 38.71 -24.42 -6.43
N GLU A 3 38.97 -24.96 -7.58
CA GLU A 3 39.14 -24.23 -8.84
C GLU A 3 37.83 -23.66 -9.38
N ILE A 4 36.74 -24.44 -9.35
CA ILE A 4 35.40 -23.97 -9.75
C ILE A 4 34.94 -22.80 -8.86
N VAL A 5 35.20 -22.87 -7.55
CA VAL A 5 34.88 -21.79 -6.60
C VAL A 5 35.74 -20.55 -6.86
N ALA A 6 36.99 -20.72 -7.30
CA ALA A 6 37.88 -19.61 -7.65
C ALA A 6 37.48 -18.95 -8.98
N GLU A 7 37.12 -19.73 -10.01
CA GLU A 7 36.55 -19.20 -11.27
C GLU A 7 35.23 -18.47 -11.06
N CYS A 8 34.31 -19.02 -10.25
CA CYS A 8 33.06 -18.35 -9.91
C CYS A 8 33.28 -17.03 -9.17
N LYS A 9 34.32 -16.88 -8.35
CA LYS A 9 34.67 -15.61 -7.70
C LYS A 9 35.16 -14.54 -8.69
N SER A 10 35.75 -14.90 -9.80
CA SER A 10 36.17 -13.96 -10.84
C SER A 10 35.01 -13.45 -11.70
N PHE A 11 33.95 -14.25 -11.87
CA PHE A 11 32.71 -13.89 -12.59
C PHE A 11 31.75 -12.99 -11.78
N LYS A 12 32.04 -12.77 -10.51
CA LYS A 12 31.16 -12.06 -9.55
C LYS A 12 30.87 -10.61 -9.87
N LYS A 13 31.48 -10.02 -10.89
CA LYS A 13 31.27 -8.59 -11.21
C LYS A 13 30.10 -8.28 -12.17
N SER A 14 29.52 -9.26 -12.85
CA SER A 14 28.53 -9.00 -13.89
C SER A 14 27.21 -9.81 -13.84
N HIS A 15 27.11 -10.91 -13.05
CA HIS A 15 25.91 -11.78 -13.04
C HIS A 15 25.64 -12.40 -11.66
N VAL A 16 25.37 -11.56 -10.66
CA VAL A 16 25.35 -11.94 -9.23
C VAL A 16 24.29 -12.99 -8.85
N CYS A 17 23.12 -12.99 -9.47
CA CYS A 17 22.00 -13.85 -9.03
C CYS A 17 22.12 -15.33 -9.44
N ARG A 18 22.59 -15.64 -10.64
CA ARG A 18 22.62 -17.04 -11.14
C ARG A 18 23.73 -17.91 -10.57
N ILE A 19 24.86 -17.31 -10.18
CA ILE A 19 26.01 -18.03 -9.64
C ILE A 19 25.77 -18.42 -8.18
N ASP A 20 25.10 -17.56 -7.42
CA ASP A 20 24.76 -17.86 -6.02
C ASP A 20 23.78 -19.04 -5.94
N ASP A 21 22.76 -19.11 -6.81
CA ASP A 21 21.83 -20.25 -6.89
C ASP A 21 22.54 -21.57 -7.22
N PHE A 22 23.47 -21.56 -8.18
CA PHE A 22 24.25 -22.74 -8.55
C PHE A 22 25.19 -23.21 -7.42
N LEU A 23 25.83 -22.27 -6.73
CA LEU A 23 26.70 -22.58 -5.57
C LEU A 23 25.88 -23.13 -4.39
N GLU A 24 24.65 -22.67 -4.22
CA GLU A 24 23.73 -23.15 -3.19
C GLU A 24 23.31 -24.60 -3.42
N ASP A 25 22.91 -24.94 -4.64
CA ASP A 25 22.55 -26.32 -5.00
C ASP A 25 23.73 -27.27 -4.86
N ALA A 26 24.92 -26.82 -5.21
CA ALA A 26 26.16 -27.60 -5.02
C ALA A 26 26.47 -27.79 -3.53
N GLN A 27 26.23 -26.78 -2.70
CA GLN A 27 26.47 -26.88 -1.25
C GLN A 27 25.45 -27.77 -0.57
N ALA A 28 24.18 -27.72 -0.96
CA ALA A 28 23.13 -28.60 -0.45
C ALA A 28 23.44 -30.09 -0.71
N LYS A 29 24.10 -30.39 -1.85
CA LYS A 29 24.50 -31.77 -2.22
C LYS A 29 25.80 -32.26 -1.55
N VAL A 30 26.68 -31.37 -1.16
CA VAL A 30 28.06 -31.69 -0.70
C VAL A 30 28.21 -31.56 0.82
N LEU A 31 27.43 -30.66 1.46
CA LEU A 31 27.53 -30.45 2.90
C LEU A 31 26.70 -31.47 3.66
N SER A 32 27.17 -31.88 4.84
CA SER A 32 26.29 -32.59 5.77
C SER A 32 25.13 -31.71 6.19
N PRO A 33 23.96 -32.28 6.54
CA PRO A 33 22.77 -31.50 6.94
C PRO A 33 23.06 -30.40 7.97
N LYS A 34 23.86 -30.73 9.01
CA LYS A 34 24.26 -29.77 10.05
C LYS A 34 25.09 -28.60 9.46
N ARG A 35 26.05 -28.88 8.56
CA ARG A 35 26.88 -27.85 7.94
C ARG A 35 26.08 -26.98 6.99
N TYR A 36 25.13 -27.55 6.26
CA TYR A 36 24.25 -26.81 5.37
C TYR A 36 23.35 -25.86 6.14
N LEU A 37 22.71 -26.30 7.22
CA LEU A 37 21.93 -25.42 8.11
C LEU A 37 22.78 -24.29 8.70
N THR A 38 23.98 -24.59 9.19
CA THR A 38 24.91 -23.56 9.69
C THR A 38 25.26 -22.53 8.61
N TRP A 39 25.43 -22.96 7.37
CA TRP A 39 25.71 -22.08 6.25
C TRP A 39 24.49 -21.19 5.92
N LEU A 40 23.28 -21.76 5.83
CA LEU A 40 22.03 -21.01 5.63
C LEU A 40 21.83 -19.99 6.75
N GLN A 41 22.02 -20.35 8.01
CA GLN A 41 21.91 -19.45 9.14
C GLN A 41 22.87 -18.25 9.00
N LYS A 42 24.14 -18.50 8.65
CA LYS A 42 25.10 -17.42 8.40
C LYS A 42 24.66 -16.49 7.25
N LYS A 43 24.00 -17.02 6.22
CA LYS A 43 23.45 -16.19 5.13
C LYS A 43 22.28 -15.34 5.62
N VAL A 44 21.36 -15.90 6.40
CA VAL A 44 20.27 -15.16 7.03
C VAL A 44 20.81 -14.03 7.92
N ASP A 45 21.82 -14.30 8.75
CA ASP A 45 22.36 -13.32 9.70
C ASP A 45 23.19 -12.20 9.03
N ASN A 46 23.95 -12.55 8.00
CA ASN A 46 24.91 -11.61 7.37
C ASN A 46 24.32 -10.81 6.19
N THR A 47 23.11 -11.15 5.72
CA THR A 47 22.48 -10.42 4.62
C THR A 47 21.72 -9.20 5.20
N ARG A 48 22.01 -7.98 4.72
CA ARG A 48 21.50 -6.74 5.29
C ARG A 48 20.05 -6.44 4.96
N CYS A 49 19.57 -6.86 3.78
CA CYS A 49 18.23 -6.55 3.27
C CYS A 49 17.32 -7.77 3.39
N GLY A 50 16.08 -7.60 3.89
CA GLY A 50 15.08 -8.65 4.03
C GLY A 50 14.77 -9.35 2.72
N PHE A 51 14.62 -8.62 1.64
CA PHE A 51 14.39 -9.16 0.30
C PHE A 51 15.44 -10.21 -0.12
N PHE A 52 16.74 -9.95 0.14
CA PHE A 52 17.82 -10.91 -0.14
C PHE A 52 17.97 -11.97 0.94
N ARG A 53 17.44 -11.75 2.13
CA ARG A 53 17.50 -12.68 3.28
C ARG A 53 16.41 -13.75 3.19
N LYS A 54 15.23 -13.39 2.67
CA LYS A 54 14.06 -14.23 2.51
C LYS A 54 14.35 -15.60 1.88
N PRO A 55 15.00 -15.71 0.72
CA PRO A 55 15.28 -17.01 0.10
C PRO A 55 16.09 -17.97 0.98
N TYR A 56 17.02 -17.44 1.78
CA TYR A 56 17.83 -18.27 2.67
C TYR A 56 17.04 -18.79 3.87
N LEU A 57 16.19 -17.94 4.45
CA LEU A 57 15.30 -18.36 5.52
C LEU A 57 14.30 -19.41 5.02
N GLU A 58 13.70 -19.20 3.88
CA GLU A 58 12.75 -20.13 3.26
C GLU A 58 13.40 -21.50 3.00
N LYS A 59 14.60 -21.52 2.39
CA LYS A 59 15.36 -22.74 2.16
C LYS A 59 15.70 -23.47 3.47
N MET A 60 16.09 -22.72 4.51
CA MET A 60 16.40 -23.29 5.83
C MET A 60 15.18 -23.93 6.47
N VAL A 61 14.04 -23.27 6.46
CA VAL A 61 12.79 -23.73 7.04
C VAL A 61 12.28 -24.97 6.29
N ARG A 62 12.27 -24.94 4.94
CA ARG A 62 11.86 -26.08 4.11
C ARG A 62 12.79 -27.28 4.28
N PHE A 63 14.09 -27.05 4.49
CA PHE A 63 15.05 -28.12 4.76
C PHE A 63 14.81 -28.77 6.14
N LEU A 64 14.56 -27.96 7.16
CA LEU A 64 14.18 -28.45 8.51
C LEU A 64 12.88 -29.27 8.48
N ASP A 65 11.86 -28.78 7.78
CA ASP A 65 10.58 -29.48 7.65
C ASP A 65 10.76 -30.85 6.95
N LYS A 66 11.53 -30.90 5.86
CA LYS A 66 11.89 -32.18 5.19
C LYS A 66 12.62 -33.16 6.09
N MET A 67 13.34 -32.68 7.09
CA MET A 67 14.02 -33.51 8.09
C MET A 67 13.08 -33.93 9.25
N GLY A 68 11.82 -33.58 9.23
CA GLY A 68 10.87 -33.80 10.31
C GLY A 68 11.11 -32.93 11.55
N LYS A 69 11.88 -31.84 11.41
CA LYS A 69 12.26 -30.88 12.48
C LYS A 69 11.43 -29.61 12.43
N ARG A 70 10.10 -29.78 12.43
CA ARG A 70 9.16 -28.65 12.29
C ARG A 70 9.29 -27.65 13.44
N ASP A 71 9.50 -28.08 14.67
CA ASP A 71 9.69 -27.18 15.80
C ASP A 71 10.92 -26.29 15.64
N GLU A 72 12.03 -26.82 15.10
CA GLU A 72 13.22 -26.05 14.80
C GLU A 72 12.96 -25.04 13.66
N ALA A 73 12.13 -25.40 12.67
CA ALA A 73 11.71 -24.53 11.59
C ALA A 73 10.84 -23.37 12.12
N ILE A 74 9.87 -23.64 12.99
CA ILE A 74 9.04 -22.64 13.66
C ILE A 74 9.93 -21.68 14.48
N ALA A 75 10.84 -22.22 15.30
CA ALA A 75 11.74 -21.41 16.10
C ALA A 75 12.63 -20.49 15.23
N ALA A 76 13.11 -20.97 14.08
CA ALA A 76 13.89 -20.17 13.15
C ALA A 76 13.07 -19.02 12.54
N MET A 77 11.82 -19.24 12.18
CA MET A 77 10.92 -18.22 11.67
C MET A 77 10.56 -17.20 12.75
N GLU A 78 10.22 -17.67 13.95
CA GLU A 78 9.90 -16.83 15.10
C GLU A 78 11.04 -15.86 15.45
N ALA A 79 12.28 -16.34 15.42
CA ALA A 79 13.48 -15.51 15.68
C ALA A 79 13.76 -14.46 14.60
N ASN A 80 13.09 -14.54 13.43
CA ASN A 80 13.35 -13.66 12.30
C ASN A 80 12.16 -12.80 11.88
N LYS A 81 10.94 -13.13 12.27
CA LYS A 81 9.70 -12.45 11.81
C LYS A 81 9.68 -10.94 12.04
N ASP A 82 10.32 -10.46 13.11
CA ASP A 82 10.30 -9.04 13.48
C ASP A 82 11.50 -8.24 12.94
N LYS A 83 12.38 -8.91 12.20
CA LYS A 83 13.54 -8.25 11.57
C LYS A 83 13.17 -7.58 10.25
N ASP A 84 12.17 -8.10 9.55
CA ASP A 84 11.75 -7.61 8.23
C ASP A 84 10.41 -8.25 7.82
N ASP A 85 9.52 -7.46 7.22
CA ASP A 85 8.21 -7.91 6.77
C ASP A 85 8.28 -9.07 5.76
N GLU A 86 9.32 -9.09 4.89
CA GLU A 86 9.53 -10.18 3.94
C GLU A 86 9.84 -11.51 4.65
N LEU A 87 10.52 -11.48 5.80
CA LEU A 87 10.79 -12.69 6.59
C LEU A 87 9.54 -13.17 7.34
N ARG A 88 8.70 -12.24 7.77
CA ARG A 88 7.40 -12.55 8.35
C ARG A 88 6.49 -13.24 7.34
N LEU A 89 6.51 -12.81 6.07
CA LEU A 89 5.76 -13.47 4.99
C LEU A 89 6.16 -14.94 4.81
N VAL A 90 7.45 -15.28 4.94
CA VAL A 90 7.90 -16.70 4.91
C VAL A 90 7.19 -17.49 6.01
N TYR A 91 7.07 -16.91 7.19
CA TYR A 91 6.41 -17.58 8.32
C TYR A 91 4.92 -17.80 8.04
N VAL A 92 4.23 -16.77 7.55
CA VAL A 92 2.81 -16.88 7.18
C VAL A 92 2.61 -17.96 6.10
N ASP A 93 3.46 -18.00 5.08
CA ASP A 93 3.37 -18.98 3.99
C ASP A 93 3.58 -20.39 4.50
N MET A 94 4.60 -20.63 5.34
CA MET A 94 4.87 -21.96 5.89
C MET A 94 3.77 -22.46 6.83
N LEU A 95 3.25 -21.57 7.70
CA LEU A 95 2.11 -21.91 8.56
C LEU A 95 0.87 -22.28 7.73
N THR A 96 0.63 -21.54 6.64
CA THR A 96 -0.47 -21.82 5.72
C THR A 96 -0.30 -23.17 5.02
N GLU A 97 0.89 -23.50 4.54
CA GLU A 97 1.22 -24.80 3.95
C GLU A 97 1.02 -25.94 4.96
N TRP A 98 1.32 -25.72 6.23
CA TRP A 98 1.08 -26.69 7.31
C TRP A 98 -0.35 -26.71 7.82
N LYS A 99 -1.25 -25.91 7.25
CA LYS A 99 -2.66 -25.76 7.62
C LYS A 99 -2.86 -25.23 9.06
N MET A 100 -1.88 -24.50 9.58
CA MET A 100 -1.92 -23.81 10.86
C MET A 100 -2.48 -22.41 10.65
N TYR A 101 -3.74 -22.32 10.22
CA TYR A 101 -4.34 -21.07 9.72
C TYR A 101 -4.50 -20.00 10.80
N ASP A 102 -4.87 -20.40 12.02
CA ASP A 102 -5.04 -19.46 13.14
C ASP A 102 -3.72 -18.79 13.53
N GLU A 103 -2.65 -19.58 13.55
CA GLU A 103 -1.30 -19.09 13.79
C GLU A 103 -0.82 -18.21 12.63
N ALA A 104 -1.13 -18.58 11.39
CA ALA A 104 -0.80 -17.79 10.21
C ALA A 104 -1.47 -16.41 10.25
N LEU A 105 -2.76 -16.35 10.62
CA LEU A 105 -3.49 -15.08 10.79
C LEU A 105 -2.89 -14.21 11.92
N LYS A 106 -2.50 -14.82 13.06
CA LYS A 106 -1.84 -14.08 14.14
C LYS A 106 -0.49 -13.51 13.73
N VAL A 107 0.29 -14.25 12.94
CA VAL A 107 1.59 -13.76 12.41
C VAL A 107 1.38 -12.69 11.35
N ALA A 108 0.33 -12.78 10.56
CA ALA A 108 -0.05 -11.82 9.53
C ALA A 108 -0.74 -10.57 10.08
N ASP A 109 -0.92 -10.43 11.39
CA ASP A 109 -1.59 -9.29 12.01
C ASP A 109 -0.91 -7.97 11.62
N ILE A 110 -1.70 -7.06 11.07
CA ILE A 110 -1.24 -5.78 10.50
C ILE A 110 -0.71 -4.81 11.57
N ASP A 111 -1.11 -4.94 12.83
CA ASP A 111 -0.67 -4.04 13.92
C ASP A 111 0.86 -3.94 14.06
N ASN A 112 1.57 -4.96 13.62
CA ASN A 112 3.01 -5.05 13.75
C ASN A 112 3.79 -4.83 12.44
N LEU A 113 3.11 -4.36 11.37
CA LEU A 113 3.74 -4.19 10.06
C LEU A 113 4.21 -2.76 9.84
N THR A 114 5.34 -2.62 9.17
CA THR A 114 5.74 -1.33 8.61
C THR A 114 4.91 -1.03 7.37
N ARG A 115 4.72 0.27 7.03
CA ARG A 115 3.95 0.70 5.85
C ARG A 115 4.38 0.02 4.53
N ALA A 116 5.63 -0.39 4.41
CA ALA A 116 6.16 -1.04 3.21
C ALA A 116 5.67 -2.49 3.04
N GLY A 117 5.34 -3.18 4.14
CA GLY A 117 4.90 -4.58 4.13
C GLY A 117 3.44 -4.81 3.80
N LEU A 118 2.60 -3.77 3.92
CA LEU A 118 1.13 -3.90 3.87
C LEU A 118 0.56 -4.48 2.56
N TYR A 119 1.20 -4.21 1.41
CA TYR A 119 0.70 -4.62 0.10
C TYR A 119 0.60 -6.14 -0.11
N GLY A 120 1.46 -6.93 0.54
CA GLY A 120 1.48 -8.39 0.38
C GLY A 120 0.55 -9.14 1.33
N TYR A 121 0.24 -8.54 2.48
CA TYR A 121 -0.44 -9.24 3.58
C TYR A 121 -1.95 -9.35 3.39
N SER A 122 -2.62 -8.31 2.91
CA SER A 122 -4.07 -8.32 2.71
C SER A 122 -4.51 -9.48 1.80
N GLY A 123 -3.82 -9.69 0.68
CA GLY A 123 -4.11 -10.81 -0.21
C GLY A 123 -3.87 -12.17 0.45
N LYS A 124 -2.85 -12.32 1.30
CA LYS A 124 -2.58 -13.56 2.02
C LYS A 124 -3.60 -13.84 3.12
N ILE A 125 -3.99 -12.82 3.88
CA ILE A 125 -5.06 -12.94 4.89
C ILE A 125 -6.34 -13.43 4.23
N LEU A 126 -6.78 -12.81 3.14
CA LEU A 126 -7.98 -13.23 2.41
C LEU A 126 -7.85 -14.66 1.86
N ALA A 127 -6.68 -15.02 1.31
CA ALA A 127 -6.44 -16.40 0.85
C ALA A 127 -6.51 -17.42 1.99
N ILE A 128 -6.00 -17.11 3.17
CA ILE A 128 -6.11 -17.97 4.36
C ILE A 128 -7.57 -18.10 4.80
N LEU A 129 -8.33 -17.00 4.81
CA LEU A 129 -9.75 -17.01 5.15
C LEU A 129 -10.58 -17.85 4.17
N ASP A 130 -10.24 -17.82 2.88
CA ASP A 130 -10.86 -18.70 1.88
C ASP A 130 -10.58 -20.18 2.14
N LEU A 131 -9.38 -20.51 2.66
CA LEU A 131 -9.03 -21.90 3.05
C LEU A 131 -9.74 -22.35 4.32
N ILE A 132 -9.96 -21.45 5.28
CA ILE A 132 -10.73 -21.72 6.50
C ILE A 132 -12.20 -21.96 6.17
N ASN A 133 -12.74 -21.18 5.21
CA ASN A 133 -14.14 -21.25 4.77
C ASN A 133 -15.16 -21.11 5.92
N ASP A 134 -14.87 -20.19 6.86
CA ASP A 134 -15.72 -19.84 7.99
C ASP A 134 -16.18 -18.39 7.83
N ARG A 135 -17.48 -18.18 7.58
CA ARG A 135 -18.08 -16.86 7.32
C ARG A 135 -17.90 -15.93 8.52
N ASP A 136 -18.22 -16.37 9.72
CA ASP A 136 -18.21 -15.52 10.90
C ASP A 136 -16.80 -15.08 11.24
N LYS A 137 -15.83 -15.98 11.14
CA LYS A 137 -14.41 -15.67 11.28
C LYS A 137 -13.92 -14.72 10.18
N THR A 138 -14.38 -14.91 8.95
CA THR A 138 -14.04 -14.00 7.83
C THR A 138 -14.53 -12.58 8.13
N ILE A 139 -15.77 -12.42 8.59
CA ILE A 139 -16.33 -11.11 8.95
C ILE A 139 -15.53 -10.49 10.11
N GLU A 140 -15.24 -11.27 11.17
CA GLU A 140 -14.47 -10.78 12.32
C GLU A 140 -13.09 -10.26 11.90
N VAL A 141 -12.32 -11.08 11.20
CA VAL A 141 -10.97 -10.73 10.77
C VAL A 141 -10.98 -9.56 9.78
N CYS A 142 -11.91 -9.55 8.81
CA CYS A 142 -12.01 -8.45 7.85
C CYS A 142 -12.39 -7.13 8.52
N LYS A 143 -13.28 -7.11 9.53
CA LYS A 143 -13.60 -5.91 10.32
C LYS A 143 -12.36 -5.38 11.07
N ALA A 144 -11.63 -6.29 11.72
CA ALA A 144 -10.42 -5.93 12.46
C ALA A 144 -9.36 -5.34 11.52
N GLN A 145 -9.11 -5.97 10.37
CA GLN A 145 -8.12 -5.53 9.40
C GLN A 145 -8.55 -4.24 8.68
N PHE A 146 -9.82 -4.06 8.39
CA PHE A 146 -10.36 -2.84 7.82
C PHE A 146 -10.06 -1.59 8.66
N LYS A 147 -10.13 -1.69 9.99
CA LYS A 147 -9.82 -0.57 10.89
C LYS A 147 -8.33 -0.22 10.89
N LYS A 148 -7.43 -1.17 10.65
CA LYS A 148 -5.99 -1.03 10.81
C LYS A 148 -5.25 -0.67 9.52
N THR A 149 -5.73 -1.17 8.38
CA THR A 149 -5.04 -1.01 7.09
C THR A 149 -5.31 0.36 6.46
N ASP A 150 -4.36 0.83 5.67
CA ASP A 150 -4.52 1.95 4.75
C ASP A 150 -5.05 1.51 3.37
N ARG A 151 -5.16 0.19 3.12
CA ARG A 151 -5.75 -0.44 1.93
C ARG A 151 -7.07 -1.12 2.27
N LYS A 152 -8.10 -0.30 2.39
CA LYS A 152 -9.42 -0.72 2.92
C LYS A 152 -10.27 -1.45 1.90
N GLN A 153 -10.13 -1.16 0.59
CA GLN A 153 -11.02 -1.64 -0.47
C GLN A 153 -11.19 -3.16 -0.47
N VAL A 154 -10.11 -3.92 -0.33
CA VAL A 154 -10.18 -5.39 -0.38
C VAL A 154 -11.00 -6.00 0.76
N TYR A 155 -10.94 -5.37 1.95
CA TYR A 155 -11.75 -5.80 3.09
C TYR A 155 -13.18 -5.28 3.01
N TYR A 156 -13.38 -4.08 2.48
CA TYR A 156 -14.69 -3.49 2.20
C TYR A 156 -15.50 -4.38 1.26
N ASP A 157 -14.93 -4.74 0.11
CA ASP A 157 -15.55 -5.62 -0.87
C ASP A 157 -15.87 -7.01 -0.29
N ARG A 158 -14.95 -7.53 0.54
CA ARG A 158 -15.16 -8.82 1.19
C ARG A 158 -16.28 -8.77 2.21
N LEU A 159 -16.30 -7.78 3.07
CA LEU A 159 -17.37 -7.59 4.07
C LEU A 159 -18.73 -7.41 3.40
N GLN A 160 -18.82 -6.57 2.35
CA GLN A 160 -20.04 -6.37 1.59
C GLN A 160 -20.60 -7.67 0.99
N LYS A 161 -19.70 -8.58 0.56
CA LYS A 161 -20.07 -9.89 0.01
C LYS A 161 -20.55 -10.87 1.07
N GLU A 162 -19.92 -10.88 2.26
CA GLU A 162 -20.16 -11.89 3.30
C GLU A 162 -21.29 -11.50 4.24
N MET A 163 -21.55 -10.22 4.45
CA MET A 163 -22.54 -9.72 5.42
C MET A 163 -23.95 -9.72 4.85
N THR A 164 -24.96 -9.92 5.71
CA THR A 164 -26.34 -9.59 5.37
C THR A 164 -26.51 -8.09 5.26
N LYS A 165 -27.64 -7.64 4.69
CA LYS A 165 -27.89 -6.21 4.58
C LYS A 165 -27.92 -5.52 5.95
N GLU A 166 -28.53 -6.13 6.93
CA GLU A 166 -28.67 -5.62 8.29
C GLU A 166 -27.29 -5.51 8.98
N GLU A 167 -26.48 -6.56 8.85
CA GLU A 167 -25.10 -6.56 9.38
C GLU A 167 -24.25 -5.49 8.71
N TRP A 168 -24.38 -5.34 7.39
CA TRP A 168 -23.69 -4.33 6.60
C TRP A 168 -24.08 -2.91 7.00
N ASP A 169 -25.40 -2.63 7.11
CA ASP A 169 -25.91 -1.32 7.52
C ASP A 169 -25.38 -0.94 8.91
N ALA A 170 -25.43 -1.88 9.88
CA ALA A 170 -24.89 -1.64 11.21
C ALA A 170 -23.38 -1.40 11.21
N PHE A 171 -22.60 -2.17 10.40
CA PHE A 171 -21.17 -1.98 10.27
C PHE A 171 -20.82 -0.61 9.67
N ILE A 172 -21.55 -0.17 8.64
CA ILE A 172 -21.33 1.14 8.02
C ILE A 172 -21.69 2.28 8.98
N ASP A 173 -22.78 2.16 9.73
CA ASP A 173 -23.19 3.19 10.70
C ASP A 173 -22.15 3.32 11.83
N ASP A 174 -21.58 2.22 12.31
CA ASP A 174 -20.47 2.23 13.27
C ASP A 174 -19.21 2.84 12.65
N THR A 175 -18.88 2.50 11.39
CA THR A 175 -17.74 3.03 10.66
C THR A 175 -17.81 4.54 10.47
N ILE A 176 -19.00 5.08 10.13
CA ILE A 176 -19.25 6.53 10.00
C ILE A 176 -19.10 7.24 11.35
N ARG A 177 -19.55 6.63 12.44
CA ARG A 177 -19.42 7.21 13.78
C ARG A 177 -17.95 7.33 14.19
N ASP A 178 -17.14 6.36 13.83
CA ASP A 178 -15.71 6.28 14.16
C ASP A 178 -14.82 6.76 12.99
N ALA A 179 -15.35 7.54 12.04
CA ALA A 179 -14.71 7.88 10.78
C ALA A 179 -13.33 8.52 10.96
N ASP A 180 -13.18 9.42 11.92
CA ASP A 180 -11.92 10.12 12.20
C ASP A 180 -10.79 9.16 12.63
N GLU A 181 -11.13 8.01 13.24
CA GLU A 181 -10.15 6.98 13.62
C GLU A 181 -9.91 5.97 12.49
N VAL A 182 -10.97 5.58 11.79
CA VAL A 182 -10.95 4.52 10.77
C VAL A 182 -10.25 4.98 9.49
N PHE A 183 -10.43 6.25 9.08
CA PHE A 183 -9.98 6.75 7.77
C PHE A 183 -8.73 7.64 7.81
N VAL A 184 -8.03 7.71 8.94
CA VAL A 184 -6.79 8.53 9.08
C VAL A 184 -5.79 8.31 7.93
N HIS A 185 -5.77 7.10 7.34
CA HIS A 185 -4.87 6.71 6.25
C HIS A 185 -5.60 5.90 5.17
N ASP A 186 -6.75 6.37 4.70
CA ASP A 186 -7.47 5.69 3.62
C ASP A 186 -6.91 6.11 2.25
N TYR A 187 -6.17 5.20 1.59
CA TYR A 187 -5.63 5.41 0.24
C TYR A 187 -6.56 4.94 -0.88
N ASP A 188 -7.65 4.25 -0.54
CA ASP A 188 -8.55 3.63 -1.51
C ASP A 188 -9.86 4.42 -1.70
N ASP A 189 -10.01 5.58 -1.03
CA ASP A 189 -11.21 6.42 -1.03
C ASP A 189 -12.50 5.69 -0.56
N VAL A 190 -12.37 4.66 0.28
CA VAL A 190 -13.51 3.90 0.78
C VAL A 190 -14.44 4.78 1.62
N GLU A 191 -13.88 5.75 2.34
CA GLU A 191 -14.65 6.76 3.06
C GLU A 191 -15.62 7.51 2.14
N ALA A 192 -15.12 8.00 1.00
CA ALA A 192 -15.95 8.70 0.02
C ALA A 192 -16.99 7.77 -0.61
N GLN A 193 -16.68 6.50 -0.84
CA GLN A 193 -17.65 5.52 -1.34
C GLN A 193 -18.81 5.33 -0.35
N ILE A 194 -18.52 5.22 0.94
CA ILE A 194 -19.53 5.11 2.01
C ILE A 194 -20.41 6.35 2.05
N TYR A 195 -19.83 7.56 2.01
CA TYR A 195 -20.61 8.81 2.01
C TYR A 195 -21.51 8.92 0.78
N MET A 196 -21.04 8.46 -0.39
CA MET A 196 -21.87 8.42 -1.60
C MET A 196 -23.02 7.41 -1.49
N GLU A 197 -22.77 6.19 -1.01
CA GLU A 197 -23.80 5.16 -0.83
C GLU A 197 -24.88 5.62 0.16
N ARG A 198 -24.48 6.33 1.23
CA ARG A 198 -25.37 6.86 2.25
C ARG A 198 -25.97 8.24 1.89
N LYS A 199 -25.60 8.83 0.74
CA LYS A 199 -25.99 10.18 0.29
C LYS A 199 -25.61 11.28 1.29
N MET A 200 -24.50 11.10 1.98
CA MET A 200 -23.97 12.04 2.98
C MET A 200 -23.06 13.08 2.30
N TYR A 201 -23.63 13.90 1.45
CA TYR A 201 -22.86 14.82 0.59
C TYR A 201 -22.08 15.88 1.38
N ASP A 202 -22.60 16.34 2.52
CA ASP A 202 -21.85 17.25 3.41
C ASP A 202 -20.55 16.63 3.94
N HIS A 203 -20.55 15.30 4.20
CA HIS A 203 -19.37 14.59 4.61
C HIS A 203 -18.39 14.40 3.44
N LEU A 204 -18.91 14.18 2.25
CA LEU A 204 -18.10 14.10 1.03
C LEU A 204 -17.38 15.42 0.73
N VAL A 205 -18.02 16.57 0.97
CA VAL A 205 -17.39 17.89 0.88
C VAL A 205 -16.23 18.01 1.87
N LYS A 206 -16.45 17.65 3.14
CA LYS A 206 -15.39 17.64 4.17
C LYS A 206 -14.24 16.70 3.80
N PHE A 207 -14.54 15.50 3.29
CA PHE A 207 -13.55 14.57 2.79
C PHE A 207 -12.67 15.21 1.71
N CYS A 208 -13.25 15.88 0.70
CA CYS A 208 -12.50 16.56 -0.34
C CYS A 208 -11.63 17.71 0.19
N MET A 209 -12.05 18.39 1.25
CA MET A 209 -11.27 19.48 1.88
C MET A 209 -10.14 18.96 2.76
N HIS A 210 -10.32 17.83 3.45
CA HIS A 210 -9.33 17.31 4.41
C HIS A 210 -8.22 16.48 3.78
N THR A 211 -8.44 15.91 2.60
CA THR A 211 -7.42 15.15 1.87
C THR A 211 -6.35 16.07 1.30
N SER A 212 -5.27 16.24 2.04
CA SER A 212 -4.21 17.22 1.74
C SER A 212 -3.41 16.94 0.46
N TYR A 213 -3.42 15.70 -0.05
CA TYR A 213 -2.57 15.30 -1.18
C TYR A 213 -3.32 15.17 -2.53
N ASN A 214 -4.63 14.94 -2.52
CA ASN A 214 -5.42 14.64 -3.73
C ASN A 214 -6.75 15.43 -3.79
N ALA A 215 -6.82 16.61 -3.16
CA ALA A 215 -8.07 17.37 -3.07
C ALA A 215 -8.64 17.72 -4.45
N GLU A 216 -7.78 18.07 -5.43
CA GLU A 216 -8.20 18.37 -6.81
C GLU A 216 -8.65 17.14 -7.58
N GLU A 217 -8.06 15.97 -7.30
CA GLU A 217 -8.48 14.69 -7.88
C GLU A 217 -9.82 14.25 -7.31
N ASN A 218 -10.01 14.44 -6.01
CA ASN A 218 -11.28 14.17 -5.34
C ASN A 218 -12.39 15.12 -5.82
N LEU A 219 -12.10 16.41 -6.02
CA LEU A 219 -13.06 17.32 -6.58
C LEU A 219 -13.44 16.93 -8.02
N GLU A 220 -12.48 16.61 -8.89
CA GLU A 220 -12.75 16.11 -10.25
C GLU A 220 -13.67 14.87 -10.23
N LYS A 221 -13.42 13.95 -9.31
CA LYS A 221 -14.17 12.68 -9.19
C LYS A 221 -15.58 12.87 -8.62
N TYR A 222 -15.73 13.78 -7.64
CA TYR A 222 -16.94 13.86 -6.82
C TYR A 222 -17.78 15.14 -7.02
N ALA A 223 -17.31 16.15 -7.78
CA ALA A 223 -18.02 17.40 -7.99
C ALA A 223 -19.48 17.21 -8.47
N LYS A 224 -19.73 16.23 -9.32
CA LYS A 224 -21.07 15.92 -9.83
C LYS A 224 -22.12 15.55 -8.77
N TYR A 225 -21.69 15.24 -7.55
CA TYR A 225 -22.56 14.94 -6.41
C TYR A 225 -22.71 16.12 -5.43
N MET A 226 -22.03 17.24 -5.69
CA MET A 226 -21.99 18.42 -4.84
C MET A 226 -22.85 19.54 -5.45
N SER A 227 -23.40 20.39 -4.59
CA SER A 227 -24.00 21.64 -5.05
C SER A 227 -22.92 22.58 -5.61
N GLU A 228 -23.31 23.57 -6.44
CA GLU A 228 -22.38 24.59 -6.93
C GLU A 228 -21.68 25.35 -5.78
N ALA A 229 -22.42 25.60 -4.68
CA ALA A 229 -21.85 26.23 -3.49
C ALA A 229 -20.76 25.39 -2.83
N ASP A 230 -20.96 24.07 -2.72
CA ASP A 230 -20.00 23.15 -2.16
C ASP A 230 -18.76 22.98 -3.07
N GLN A 231 -18.99 22.92 -4.38
CA GLN A 231 -17.89 22.89 -5.36
C GLN A 231 -17.01 24.15 -5.25
N ARG A 232 -17.61 25.34 -5.07
CA ARG A 232 -16.87 26.58 -4.82
C ARG A 232 -16.07 26.52 -3.52
N LEU A 233 -16.66 26.00 -2.46
CA LEU A 233 -15.99 25.87 -1.16
C LEU A 233 -14.73 25.00 -1.25
N VAL A 234 -14.84 23.82 -1.85
CA VAL A 234 -13.70 22.91 -2.05
C VAL A 234 -12.68 23.52 -3.01
N ALA A 235 -13.13 24.14 -4.11
CA ALA A 235 -12.26 24.83 -5.06
C ALA A 235 -11.47 25.95 -4.41
N GLN A 236 -12.07 26.75 -3.54
CA GLN A 236 -11.38 27.83 -2.80
C GLN A 236 -10.26 27.29 -1.91
N ASP A 237 -10.49 26.19 -1.17
CA ASP A 237 -9.43 25.56 -0.37
C ASP A 237 -8.26 25.07 -1.24
N ILE A 238 -8.56 24.45 -2.38
CA ILE A 238 -7.54 24.03 -3.36
C ILE A 238 -6.74 25.23 -3.87
N ILE A 239 -7.42 26.31 -4.22
CA ILE A 239 -6.81 27.55 -4.74
C ILE A 239 -5.86 28.18 -3.71
N GLU A 240 -6.27 28.27 -2.46
CA GLU A 240 -5.40 28.82 -1.41
C GLU A 240 -4.11 28.00 -1.24
N ARG A 241 -4.21 26.70 -1.41
CA ARG A 241 -3.02 25.82 -1.43
C ARG A 241 -2.16 26.08 -2.67
N MET A 242 -2.77 26.26 -3.83
CA MET A 242 -2.08 26.57 -5.08
C MET A 242 -1.36 27.91 -5.01
N LYS A 243 -2.01 28.96 -4.53
CA LYS A 243 -1.40 30.30 -4.39
C LYS A 243 -0.19 30.28 -3.46
N ARG A 244 -0.25 29.52 -2.38
CA ARG A 244 0.90 29.34 -1.48
C ARG A 244 2.09 28.65 -2.16
N ARG A 245 1.84 27.71 -3.09
CA ARG A 245 2.90 26.95 -3.79
C ARG A 245 3.41 27.60 -5.07
N ALA A 246 2.64 28.46 -5.71
CA ALA A 246 3.02 29.10 -6.96
C ALA A 246 4.40 29.81 -6.92
N PRO A 247 4.77 30.55 -5.86
CA PRO A 247 6.09 31.17 -5.74
C PRO A 247 7.25 30.17 -5.60
N GLU A 248 6.96 28.93 -5.22
CA GLU A 248 7.97 27.89 -5.01
C GLU A 248 8.34 27.16 -6.32
N CYS A 249 7.54 27.30 -7.38
CA CYS A 249 7.78 26.69 -8.68
C CYS A 249 9.04 27.27 -9.34
N LYS A 250 10.09 26.44 -9.49
CA LYS A 250 11.39 26.85 -10.05
C LYS A 250 11.87 26.01 -11.23
N ARG A 251 11.37 24.77 -11.34
CA ARG A 251 11.79 23.77 -12.34
C ARG A 251 10.62 23.34 -13.21
N GLY A 252 10.93 22.69 -14.35
CA GLY A 252 9.90 22.19 -15.27
C GLY A 252 8.89 21.25 -14.59
N ASP A 253 9.37 20.33 -13.75
CA ASP A 253 8.52 19.38 -13.03
C ASP A 253 7.56 20.07 -12.05
N ASP A 254 7.97 21.17 -11.40
CA ASP A 254 7.09 21.94 -10.50
C ASP A 254 5.91 22.55 -11.28
N TYR A 255 6.19 23.09 -12.49
CA TYR A 255 5.14 23.65 -13.35
C TYR A 255 4.22 22.56 -13.91
N ASP A 256 4.72 21.38 -14.21
CA ASP A 256 3.90 20.26 -14.69
C ASP A 256 2.96 19.73 -13.61
N HIS A 257 3.43 19.62 -12.36
CA HIS A 257 2.57 19.32 -11.21
C HIS A 257 1.49 20.38 -11.00
N PHE A 258 1.88 21.65 -11.03
CA PHE A 258 0.96 22.75 -10.86
C PHE A 258 -0.08 22.80 -12.00
N ALA A 259 0.34 22.55 -13.24
CA ALA A 259 -0.55 22.39 -14.40
C ALA A 259 -1.57 21.28 -14.19
N GLY A 260 -1.14 20.17 -13.61
CA GLY A 260 -2.02 19.04 -13.26
C GLY A 260 -3.16 19.46 -12.35
N TRP A 261 -2.88 20.22 -11.29
CA TRP A 261 -3.88 20.71 -10.35
C TRP A 261 -4.90 21.66 -11.01
N ILE A 262 -4.44 22.68 -11.71
CA ILE A 262 -5.32 23.63 -12.42
C ILE A 262 -6.17 22.90 -13.47
N ARG A 263 -5.60 21.94 -14.20
CA ARG A 263 -6.34 21.17 -15.21
C ARG A 263 -7.45 20.32 -14.56
N ARG A 264 -7.18 19.67 -13.42
CA ARG A 264 -8.20 18.91 -12.70
C ARG A 264 -9.31 19.81 -12.19
N LEU A 265 -8.96 20.94 -11.58
CA LEU A 265 -9.94 21.94 -11.18
C LEU A 265 -10.80 22.38 -12.37
N TYR A 266 -10.19 22.70 -13.50
CA TYR A 266 -10.87 23.09 -14.74
C TYR A 266 -11.85 22.03 -15.24
N ASN A 267 -11.48 20.74 -15.17
CA ASN A 267 -12.29 19.62 -15.65
C ASN A 267 -13.38 19.17 -14.66
N SER A 268 -13.36 19.64 -13.42
CA SER A 268 -14.25 19.12 -12.36
C SER A 268 -15.72 19.47 -12.60
N SER A 269 -16.01 20.68 -13.06
CA SER A 269 -17.37 21.13 -13.40
C SER A 269 -17.35 22.49 -14.13
N PRO A 270 -18.46 22.92 -14.74
CA PRO A 270 -18.54 24.26 -15.36
C PRO A 270 -18.27 25.41 -14.37
N GLU A 271 -18.63 25.23 -13.09
CA GLU A 271 -18.33 26.22 -12.06
C GLU A 271 -16.84 26.26 -11.73
N CYS A 272 -16.21 25.09 -11.58
CA CYS A 272 -14.78 24.98 -11.34
C CYS A 272 -13.95 25.45 -12.56
N GLU A 273 -14.46 25.32 -13.78
CA GLU A 273 -13.83 25.89 -14.99
C GLU A 273 -13.69 27.42 -14.89
N LYS A 274 -14.75 28.13 -14.50
CA LYS A 274 -14.71 29.58 -14.32
C LYS A 274 -13.69 29.98 -13.27
N ILE A 275 -13.72 29.29 -12.12
CA ILE A 275 -12.80 29.52 -11.02
C ILE A 275 -11.34 29.26 -11.46
N ALA A 276 -11.07 28.19 -12.19
CA ALA A 276 -9.74 27.86 -12.68
C ALA A 276 -9.18 28.95 -13.62
N ARG A 277 -10.01 29.54 -14.48
CA ARG A 277 -9.64 30.64 -15.35
C ARG A 277 -9.30 31.92 -14.56
N GLU A 278 -10.16 32.29 -13.60
CA GLU A 278 -9.95 33.45 -12.73
C GLU A 278 -8.63 33.35 -11.97
N VAL A 279 -8.35 32.16 -11.40
CA VAL A 279 -7.10 31.89 -10.66
C VAL A 279 -5.88 31.91 -11.56
N ALA A 280 -5.97 31.37 -12.78
CA ALA A 280 -4.85 31.44 -13.73
C ALA A 280 -4.48 32.89 -14.08
N GLU A 281 -5.49 33.77 -14.31
CA GLU A 281 -5.28 35.19 -14.54
C GLU A 281 -4.66 35.90 -13.32
N GLU A 282 -5.15 35.58 -12.11
CA GLU A 282 -4.63 36.15 -10.85
C GLU A 282 -3.16 35.76 -10.63
N ILE A 283 -2.83 34.47 -10.79
CA ILE A 283 -1.46 33.97 -10.67
C ILE A 283 -0.53 34.68 -11.69
N LEU A 284 -0.98 34.87 -12.93
CA LEU A 284 -0.17 35.55 -13.93
C LEU A 284 0.00 37.04 -13.64
N LYS A 285 -0.95 37.68 -12.95
CA LYS A 285 -0.85 39.07 -12.52
C LYS A 285 0.15 39.24 -11.39
N GLU A 286 0.14 38.30 -10.41
CA GLU A 286 1.07 38.32 -9.29
C GLU A 286 2.47 37.80 -9.66
N ASN A 287 2.53 36.79 -10.52
CA ASN A 287 3.76 36.17 -11.00
C ASN A 287 3.81 36.21 -12.53
N PRO A 288 4.23 37.31 -13.18
CA PRO A 288 4.24 37.45 -14.64
C PRO A 288 5.36 36.64 -15.29
N ASN A 289 5.36 35.33 -15.04
CA ASN A 289 6.37 34.39 -15.53
C ASN A 289 5.89 33.75 -16.85
N LYS A 290 6.77 33.83 -17.89
CA LYS A 290 6.49 33.21 -19.20
C LYS A 290 6.23 31.69 -19.11
N ALA A 291 6.79 31.02 -18.10
CA ALA A 291 6.55 29.58 -17.90
C ALA A 291 5.09 29.30 -17.47
N PHE A 292 4.52 30.06 -16.53
CA PHE A 292 3.11 29.96 -16.17
C PHE A 292 2.18 30.23 -17.34
N ARG A 293 2.44 31.31 -18.11
CA ARG A 293 1.61 31.63 -19.29
C ARG A 293 1.58 30.47 -20.29
N ARG A 294 2.75 29.96 -20.70
CA ARG A 294 2.85 28.81 -21.63
C ARG A 294 2.18 27.55 -21.08
N MET A 295 2.27 27.36 -19.78
CA MET A 295 1.63 26.24 -19.11
C MET A 295 0.10 26.35 -19.18
N PHE A 296 -0.48 27.51 -18.86
CA PHE A 296 -1.94 27.70 -18.89
C PHE A 296 -2.49 27.65 -20.32
N GLU A 297 -1.77 28.18 -21.32
CA GLU A 297 -2.11 28.03 -22.73
C GLU A 297 -2.10 26.56 -23.16
N ARG A 298 -1.09 25.79 -22.74
CA ARG A 298 -0.96 24.35 -23.07
C ARG A 298 -2.10 23.50 -22.53
N ILE A 299 -2.61 23.80 -21.34
CA ILE A 299 -3.72 23.06 -20.71
C ILE A 299 -5.11 23.61 -21.08
N GLY A 300 -5.19 24.67 -21.89
CA GLY A 300 -6.44 25.23 -22.41
C GLY A 300 -7.27 26.04 -21.41
N VAL A 301 -6.66 26.49 -20.32
CA VAL A 301 -7.32 27.30 -19.31
C VAL A 301 -7.35 28.80 -19.73
N MET A 302 -6.44 29.18 -20.62
CA MET A 302 -6.37 30.53 -21.20
C MET A 302 -6.48 30.48 -22.71
#